data_2fa8b064a422e280abe5e3e6afe9ae4f
#
_entry.id   2fa8b064a422e280abe5e3e6afe9ae4f
#
_cell.length_a   1.000
_cell.length_b   1.000
_cell.length_c   1.000
_cell.angle_alpha   90.00
_cell.angle_beta   90.00
_cell.angle_gamma   90.00
#
_symmetry.space_group_name_H-M   'P 1'
#
loop_
_entity.id
_entity.type
_entity.pdbx_description
1 polymer ?
#
loop_
_entity_poly.entity_id
_entity_poly.type
_entity_poly.pdbx_seq_one_letter_code
_entity_poly.pdbx_strand_id
1 'polypeptide(L)'
;LRNERGALPLAASAKKIAVIGGYADTGVVSGAGSSQVQGRGGPAVSIPLGGGSGFAAFIQEAYHRSVPLKAIRAQAGDAAVTYRNGRYISEAVTQAKQADVAIVFATQWSTEGFDQPDLTLPNGQDALIAAVADANPNTIVVLETGGPVLMPWLGKTAAVIEAWYPGARGAEAIANVLFGKTNPSGRLPITFPAAEKQLPREKVD
;
A
#
# COMPACT_ATOMS: atom_id res chain seq x y z
N LEU A 1 7.93 -9.57 3.46
CA LEU A 1 8.64 -8.42 4.02
C LEU A 1 10.09 -8.36 3.52
N ARG A 2 10.49 -7.21 2.99
CA ARG A 2 11.88 -6.82 2.77
C ARG A 2 12.25 -5.74 3.81
N ASN A 3 13.34 -5.90 4.53
CA ASN A 3 13.78 -4.98 5.60
C ASN A 3 15.31 -4.96 5.67
N GLU A 4 15.94 -4.31 4.70
CA GLU A 4 17.39 -4.37 4.56
C GLU A 4 18.17 -3.37 5.43
N ARG A 5 17.49 -2.30 5.85
CA ARG A 5 18.12 -1.25 6.68
C ARG A 5 17.70 -1.31 8.15
N GLY A 6 17.02 -2.39 8.57
CA GLY A 6 16.53 -2.50 9.93
C GLY A 6 15.50 -1.41 10.30
N ALA A 7 14.73 -0.92 9.30
CA ALA A 7 13.71 0.11 9.52
C ALA A 7 12.48 -0.42 10.25
N LEU A 8 12.32 -1.73 10.29
CA LEU A 8 11.25 -2.42 11.00
C LEU A 8 11.83 -3.39 12.04
N PRO A 9 11.17 -3.50 13.21
CA PRO A 9 10.05 -2.67 13.66
C PRO A 9 10.45 -1.20 13.81
N LEU A 10 9.44 -0.31 13.74
CA LEU A 10 9.65 1.12 13.93
C LEU A 10 10.38 1.39 15.25
N ALA A 11 11.43 2.21 15.19
CA ALA A 11 12.20 2.53 16.37
C ALA A 11 11.34 3.32 17.39
N ALA A 12 11.42 2.98 18.66
CA ALA A 12 10.73 3.71 19.74
C ALA A 12 11.17 5.19 19.83
N SER A 13 12.32 5.53 19.26
CA SER A 13 12.84 6.90 19.17
C SER A 13 12.20 7.73 18.06
N ALA A 14 11.49 7.13 17.11
CA ALA A 14 10.80 7.86 16.07
C ALA A 14 9.70 8.73 16.66
N LYS A 15 9.82 10.06 16.51
CA LYS A 15 8.88 11.05 17.06
C LYS A 15 7.95 11.64 16.01
N LYS A 16 8.29 11.51 14.75
CA LYS A 16 7.52 12.05 13.61
C LYS A 16 7.36 10.98 12.55
N ILE A 17 6.14 10.57 12.31
CA ILE A 17 5.78 9.55 11.32
C ILE A 17 4.90 10.21 10.27
N ALA A 18 5.35 10.19 9.01
CA ALA A 18 4.55 10.62 7.87
C ALA A 18 3.87 9.40 7.25
N VAL A 19 2.54 9.38 7.22
CA VAL A 19 1.74 8.41 6.47
C VAL A 19 1.28 9.06 5.17
N ILE A 20 1.48 8.38 4.05
CA ILE A 20 1.28 8.95 2.71
C ILE A 20 0.54 7.94 1.81
N GLY A 21 -0.43 8.41 1.05
CA GLY A 21 -1.05 7.65 -0.04
C GLY A 21 -2.04 6.57 0.36
N GLY A 22 -2.42 5.78 -0.64
CA GLY A 22 -3.14 4.51 -0.53
C GLY A 22 -4.48 4.54 0.19
N TYR A 23 -5.15 5.69 0.28
CA TYR A 23 -6.38 5.84 1.09
C TYR A 23 -6.20 5.36 2.54
N ALA A 24 -4.99 5.48 3.08
CA ALA A 24 -4.66 5.02 4.44
C ALA A 24 -5.50 5.68 5.54
N ASP A 25 -6.13 6.82 5.28
CA ASP A 25 -7.09 7.51 6.14
C ASP A 25 -8.53 7.00 6.03
N THR A 26 -8.80 6.15 5.04
CA THR A 26 -10.15 5.66 4.73
C THR A 26 -10.30 4.17 5.04
N GLY A 27 -9.37 3.35 4.56
CA GLY A 27 -9.44 1.90 4.75
C GLY A 27 -8.36 1.15 4.00
N VAL A 28 -8.43 -0.18 4.01
CA VAL A 28 -7.58 -1.06 3.20
C VAL A 28 -8.35 -1.53 1.98
N VAL A 29 -7.65 -1.64 0.83
CA VAL A 29 -8.29 -2.03 -0.42
C VAL A 29 -8.78 -3.47 -0.38
N SER A 30 -9.89 -3.72 -1.05
CA SER A 30 -10.45 -5.05 -1.28
C SER A 30 -10.32 -5.41 -2.76
N GLY A 31 -9.87 -6.61 -3.06
CA GLY A 31 -10.06 -7.19 -4.38
C GLY A 31 -11.55 -7.37 -4.69
N ALA A 32 -11.87 -7.55 -5.94
CA ALA A 32 -13.25 -7.71 -6.40
C ALA A 32 -13.49 -9.04 -7.13
N GLY A 33 -14.67 -9.22 -7.67
CA GLY A 33 -15.10 -10.45 -8.32
C GLY A 33 -15.85 -11.38 -7.36
N SER A 34 -16.06 -12.62 -7.77
CA SER A 34 -16.86 -13.59 -7.02
C SER A 34 -16.25 -14.03 -5.68
N SER A 35 -14.94 -13.80 -5.49
CA SER A 35 -14.24 -14.07 -4.23
C SER A 35 -14.29 -12.92 -3.21
N GLN A 36 -14.89 -11.78 -3.58
CA GLN A 36 -14.95 -10.63 -2.68
C GLN A 36 -15.78 -10.92 -1.43
N VAL A 37 -15.16 -10.76 -0.27
CA VAL A 37 -15.83 -10.82 1.02
C VAL A 37 -15.86 -9.44 1.65
N GLN A 38 -17.04 -8.89 1.80
CA GLN A 38 -17.22 -7.61 2.46
C GLN A 38 -17.30 -7.77 3.97
N GLY A 39 -16.63 -6.88 4.69
CA GLY A 39 -16.74 -6.80 6.14
C GLY A 39 -18.15 -6.40 6.59
N ARG A 40 -18.48 -6.71 7.85
CA ARG A 40 -19.76 -6.32 8.46
C ARG A 40 -19.96 -4.79 8.34
N GLY A 41 -21.12 -4.37 7.82
CA GLY A 41 -21.45 -2.97 7.61
C GLY A 41 -21.03 -2.41 6.25
N GLY A 42 -20.56 -3.26 5.34
CA GLY A 42 -20.18 -2.88 3.99
C GLY A 42 -18.84 -2.11 3.92
N PRO A 43 -18.46 -1.63 2.74
CA PRO A 43 -17.23 -0.87 2.54
C PRO A 43 -17.29 0.51 3.23
N ALA A 44 -16.13 1.07 3.51
CA ALA A 44 -15.99 2.46 3.94
C ALA A 44 -16.29 3.42 2.79
N VAL A 45 -15.77 3.06 1.62
CA VAL A 45 -15.99 3.78 0.35
C VAL A 45 -15.93 2.79 -0.80
N SER A 46 -16.72 3.05 -1.84
CA SER A 46 -16.62 2.40 -3.14
C SER A 46 -16.45 3.47 -4.21
N ILE A 47 -15.44 3.32 -5.04
CA ILE A 47 -15.08 4.27 -6.10
C ILE A 47 -15.40 3.59 -7.43
N PRO A 48 -16.41 4.04 -8.16
CA PRO A 48 -16.71 3.50 -9.49
C PRO A 48 -15.51 3.73 -10.44
N LEU A 49 -15.07 2.69 -11.13
CA LEU A 49 -13.98 2.77 -12.09
C LEU A 49 -14.46 3.06 -13.51
N GLY A 50 -15.76 3.25 -13.69
CA GLY A 50 -16.37 3.55 -14.98
C GLY A 50 -16.74 2.29 -15.76
N GLY A 51 -17.19 2.50 -17.00
CA GLY A 51 -17.65 1.43 -17.88
C GLY A 51 -19.15 1.55 -18.15
N GLY A 52 -19.54 1.55 -19.43
CA GLY A 52 -20.94 1.65 -19.87
C GLY A 52 -21.66 0.31 -19.95
N SER A 53 -21.10 -0.77 -19.42
CA SER A 53 -21.71 -2.11 -19.47
C SER A 53 -22.68 -2.34 -18.30
N GLY A 54 -23.58 -3.31 -18.43
CA GLY A 54 -24.46 -3.73 -17.33
C GLY A 54 -23.71 -4.26 -16.09
N PHE A 55 -22.39 -4.52 -16.23
CA PHE A 55 -21.51 -4.91 -15.13
C PHE A 55 -20.81 -3.72 -14.45
N ALA A 56 -21.02 -2.49 -14.89
CA ALA A 56 -20.38 -1.30 -14.31
C ALA A 56 -20.59 -1.16 -12.80
N ALA A 57 -21.70 -1.64 -12.28
CA ALA A 57 -21.98 -1.65 -10.84
C ALA A 57 -21.03 -2.56 -10.03
N PHE A 58 -20.38 -3.53 -10.68
CA PHE A 58 -19.43 -4.45 -10.05
C PHE A 58 -17.98 -4.01 -10.25
N ILE A 59 -17.72 -3.03 -11.12
CA ILE A 59 -16.39 -2.51 -11.40
C ILE A 59 -16.17 -1.28 -10.51
N GLN A 60 -15.87 -1.53 -9.26
CA GLN A 60 -15.62 -0.47 -8.29
C GLN A 60 -14.51 -0.88 -7.32
N GLU A 61 -13.61 0.05 -7.08
CA GLU A 61 -12.58 -0.09 -6.07
C GLU A 61 -13.22 0.14 -4.69
N ALA A 62 -13.18 -0.89 -3.84
CA ALA A 62 -13.81 -0.84 -2.52
C ALA A 62 -12.76 -0.91 -1.41
N TYR A 63 -12.98 -0.18 -0.33
CA TYR A 63 -12.12 -0.17 0.85
C TYR A 63 -12.88 -0.66 2.08
N HIS A 64 -12.28 -1.61 2.80
CA HIS A 64 -12.79 -2.05 4.09
C HIS A 64 -12.68 -0.96 5.15
N ARG A 65 -13.57 -0.97 6.16
CA ARG A 65 -13.56 -0.03 7.30
C ARG A 65 -12.40 -0.25 8.27
N SER A 66 -11.29 -0.72 7.81
CA SER A 66 -10.06 -0.97 8.56
C SER A 66 -9.05 0.11 8.17
N VAL A 67 -8.88 1.12 9.00
CA VAL A 67 -8.19 2.39 8.67
C VAL A 67 -6.74 2.37 9.14
N PRO A 68 -5.74 2.24 8.23
CA PRO A 68 -4.33 2.17 8.59
C PRO A 68 -3.84 3.35 9.43
N LEU A 69 -4.19 4.57 9.06
CA LEU A 69 -3.82 5.78 9.79
C LEU A 69 -4.28 5.74 11.25
N LYS A 70 -5.51 5.25 11.49
CA LYS A 70 -6.06 5.12 12.84
C LYS A 70 -5.31 4.07 13.65
N ALA A 71 -5.01 2.92 13.02
CA ALA A 71 -4.28 1.83 13.68
C ALA A 71 -2.83 2.24 14.01
N ILE A 72 -2.16 2.97 13.10
CA ILE A 72 -0.82 3.50 13.32
C ILE A 72 -0.84 4.51 14.48
N ARG A 73 -1.76 5.48 14.48
CA ARG A 73 -1.90 6.46 15.58
C ARG A 73 -2.12 5.80 16.92
N ALA A 74 -2.93 4.75 16.97
CA ALA A 74 -3.21 4.02 18.21
C ALA A 74 -1.98 3.31 18.81
N GLN A 75 -0.94 3.05 18.00
CA GLN A 75 0.28 2.35 18.42
C GLN A 75 1.50 3.27 18.49
N ALA A 76 1.41 4.48 17.95
CA ALA A 76 2.54 5.41 17.84
C ALA A 76 2.97 6.05 19.17
N GLY A 77 2.24 5.84 20.28
CA GLY A 77 2.54 6.49 21.56
C GLY A 77 2.51 8.00 21.42
N ASP A 78 3.60 8.66 21.82
CA ASP A 78 3.73 10.13 21.76
C ASP A 78 4.25 10.65 20.39
N ALA A 79 4.46 9.78 19.42
CA ALA A 79 4.92 10.21 18.10
C ALA A 79 3.82 10.98 17.34
N ALA A 80 4.21 12.11 16.76
CA ALA A 80 3.33 12.87 15.87
C ALA A 80 3.13 12.13 14.54
N VAL A 81 1.89 11.73 14.26
CA VAL A 81 1.53 11.03 13.02
C VAL A 81 0.75 11.96 12.10
N THR A 82 1.36 12.32 10.99
CA THR A 82 0.78 13.18 9.96
C THR A 82 0.31 12.36 8.77
N TYR A 83 -0.60 12.91 7.95
CA TYR A 83 -1.11 12.25 6.76
C TYR A 83 -1.14 13.19 5.55
N ARG A 84 -0.82 12.64 4.38
CA ARG A 84 -1.06 13.22 3.05
C ARG A 84 -1.53 12.14 2.10
N ASN A 85 -2.53 12.45 1.30
CA ASN A 85 -3.11 11.48 0.35
C ASN A 85 -2.20 11.17 -0.85
N GLY A 86 -1.06 11.85 -1.00
CA GLY A 86 -0.11 11.62 -2.07
C GLY A 86 -0.50 12.23 -3.43
N ARG A 87 -1.65 12.90 -3.53
CA ARG A 87 -2.14 13.49 -4.78
C ARG A 87 -1.19 14.56 -5.32
N TYR A 88 -0.54 15.31 -4.43
CA TYR A 88 0.52 16.27 -4.76
C TYR A 88 1.84 15.76 -4.20
N ILE A 89 2.71 15.30 -5.10
CA ILE A 89 4.04 14.74 -4.73
C ILE A 89 4.86 15.75 -3.93
N SER A 90 4.81 17.04 -4.27
CA SER A 90 5.55 18.10 -3.57
C SER A 90 5.17 18.22 -2.09
N GLU A 91 3.88 18.06 -1.75
CA GLU A 91 3.41 18.08 -0.37
C GLU A 91 3.88 16.81 0.39
N ALA A 92 3.79 15.66 -0.26
CA ALA A 92 4.26 14.40 0.30
C ALA A 92 5.77 14.44 0.58
N VAL A 93 6.56 14.96 -0.35
CA VAL A 93 8.01 15.16 -0.21
C VAL A 93 8.33 16.12 0.95
N THR A 94 7.61 17.25 1.04
CA THR A 94 7.79 18.22 2.12
C THR A 94 7.55 17.57 3.48
N GLN A 95 6.51 16.77 3.59
CA GLN A 95 6.18 16.06 4.82
C GLN A 95 7.18 14.96 5.16
N ALA A 96 7.62 14.19 4.15
CA ALA A 96 8.61 13.14 4.33
C ALA A 96 9.96 13.68 4.85
N LYS A 97 10.40 14.84 4.35
CA LYS A 97 11.62 15.53 4.82
C LYS A 97 11.57 15.93 6.30
N GLN A 98 10.40 16.15 6.85
CA GLN A 98 10.20 16.59 8.24
C GLN A 98 9.97 15.41 9.20
N ALA A 99 9.85 14.20 8.69
CA ALA A 99 9.56 13.00 9.45
C ALA A 99 10.82 12.15 9.70
N ASP A 100 10.85 11.44 10.82
CA ASP A 100 11.87 10.43 11.11
C ASP A 100 11.68 9.19 10.24
N VAL A 101 10.41 8.88 9.90
CA VAL A 101 10.00 7.76 9.05
C VAL A 101 8.86 8.20 8.14
N ALA A 102 8.92 7.81 6.88
CA ALA A 102 7.82 7.93 5.93
C ALA A 102 7.24 6.53 5.63
N ILE A 103 5.92 6.38 5.74
CA ILE A 103 5.21 5.14 5.40
C ILE A 103 4.30 5.45 4.22
N VAL A 104 4.61 4.88 3.07
CA VAL A 104 3.82 5.06 1.85
C VAL A 104 2.95 3.83 1.64
N PHE A 105 1.64 4.02 1.63
CA PHE A 105 0.68 3.02 1.21
C PHE A 105 0.48 3.12 -0.29
N ALA A 106 0.53 2.00 -0.98
CA ALA A 106 0.29 1.92 -2.41
C ALA A 106 -0.66 0.76 -2.73
N THR A 107 -1.64 1.04 -3.57
CA THR A 107 -2.73 0.13 -3.85
C THR A 107 -2.80 -0.22 -5.33
N GLN A 108 -3.14 -1.47 -5.64
CA GLN A 108 -3.52 -1.91 -6.96
C GLN A 108 -4.77 -2.77 -6.84
N TRP A 109 -5.88 -2.25 -7.33
CA TRP A 109 -7.13 -2.98 -7.39
C TRP A 109 -7.08 -4.05 -8.49
N SER A 110 -7.61 -5.23 -8.21
CA SER A 110 -7.79 -6.31 -9.17
C SER A 110 -9.14 -6.96 -8.99
N THR A 111 -9.69 -7.50 -10.04
CA THR A 111 -10.98 -8.21 -10.05
C THR A 111 -10.93 -9.42 -10.95
N GLU A 112 -11.83 -10.36 -10.74
CA GLU A 112 -12.10 -11.45 -11.64
C GLU A 112 -12.55 -10.93 -13.01
N GLY A 113 -12.03 -11.52 -14.08
CA GLY A 113 -12.44 -11.24 -15.46
C GLY A 113 -11.77 -10.02 -16.10
N PHE A 114 -10.89 -9.32 -15.41
CA PHE A 114 -10.14 -8.20 -15.95
C PHE A 114 -8.65 -8.35 -15.64
N ASP A 115 -7.84 -8.49 -16.67
CA ASP A 115 -6.40 -8.55 -16.55
C ASP A 115 -5.82 -7.17 -16.25
N GLN A 116 -4.69 -7.14 -15.55
CA GLN A 116 -3.94 -5.91 -15.38
C GLN A 116 -3.25 -5.54 -16.71
N PRO A 117 -3.31 -4.27 -17.13
CA PRO A 117 -2.71 -3.86 -18.41
C PRO A 117 -1.19 -3.94 -18.41
N ASP A 118 -0.60 -3.80 -17.24
CA ASP A 118 0.84 -3.89 -16.97
C ASP A 118 1.08 -4.18 -15.49
N LEU A 119 2.34 -4.22 -15.07
CA LEU A 119 2.73 -4.45 -13.68
C LEU A 119 3.13 -3.18 -12.93
N THR A 120 2.83 -1.99 -13.45
CA THR A 120 3.09 -0.73 -12.74
C THR A 120 2.00 -0.44 -11.71
N LEU A 121 2.34 0.34 -10.69
CA LEU A 121 1.34 0.84 -9.77
C LEU A 121 0.52 1.95 -10.43
N PRO A 122 -0.82 1.91 -10.38
CA PRO A 122 -1.68 2.89 -11.03
C PRO A 122 -1.53 4.29 -10.40
N ASN A 123 -2.07 5.30 -11.11
CA ASN A 123 -2.19 6.69 -10.60
C ASN A 123 -0.86 7.36 -10.21
N GLY A 124 0.25 6.97 -10.85
CA GLY A 124 1.55 7.61 -10.60
C GLY A 124 2.17 7.29 -9.23
N GLN A 125 1.73 6.21 -8.58
CA GLN A 125 2.22 5.82 -7.26
C GLN A 125 3.72 5.48 -7.27
N ASP A 126 4.26 4.94 -8.35
CA ASP A 126 5.69 4.68 -8.47
C ASP A 126 6.51 5.97 -8.38
N ALA A 127 6.07 7.04 -9.04
CA ALA A 127 6.71 8.35 -8.98
C ALA A 127 6.61 8.97 -7.57
N LEU A 128 5.47 8.82 -6.90
CA LEU A 128 5.28 9.25 -5.51
C LEU A 128 6.25 8.54 -4.58
N ILE A 129 6.32 7.21 -4.65
CA ILE A 129 7.20 6.40 -3.80
C ILE A 129 8.66 6.79 -4.03
N ALA A 130 9.08 6.91 -5.30
CA ALA A 130 10.44 7.29 -5.63
C ALA A 130 10.81 8.66 -5.06
N ALA A 131 9.95 9.66 -5.22
CA ALA A 131 10.18 11.01 -4.72
C ALA A 131 10.22 11.09 -3.18
N VAL A 132 9.34 10.34 -2.51
CA VAL A 132 9.33 10.25 -1.04
C VAL A 132 10.58 9.55 -0.53
N ALA A 133 11.01 8.46 -1.17
CA ALA A 133 12.22 7.72 -0.79
C ALA A 133 13.51 8.52 -1.04
N ASP A 134 13.53 9.35 -2.08
CA ASP A 134 14.65 10.30 -2.31
C ASP A 134 14.68 11.41 -1.22
N ALA A 135 13.55 11.75 -0.66
CA ALA A 135 13.42 12.78 0.38
C ALA A 135 13.68 12.26 1.80
N ASN A 136 13.37 10.98 2.06
CA ASN A 136 13.55 10.34 3.36
C ASN A 136 14.06 8.91 3.18
N PRO A 137 15.33 8.61 3.54
CA PRO A 137 15.92 7.28 3.39
C PRO A 137 15.26 6.21 4.27
N ASN A 138 14.49 6.62 5.30
CA ASN A 138 13.71 5.72 6.16
C ASN A 138 12.28 5.53 5.62
N THR A 139 12.14 5.45 4.30
CA THR A 139 10.85 5.19 3.66
C THR A 139 10.53 3.71 3.68
N ILE A 140 9.35 3.40 4.21
CA ILE A 140 8.73 2.08 4.24
C ILE A 140 7.55 2.11 3.28
N VAL A 141 7.43 1.10 2.41
CA VAL A 141 6.28 0.96 1.51
C VAL A 141 5.40 -0.19 1.98
N VAL A 142 4.11 0.05 2.06
CA VAL A 142 3.09 -0.98 2.29
C VAL A 142 2.31 -1.12 0.99
N LEU A 143 2.46 -2.28 0.35
CA LEU A 143 1.74 -2.64 -0.86
C LEU A 143 0.45 -3.37 -0.49
N GLU A 144 -0.65 -2.95 -1.07
CA GLU A 144 -1.94 -3.63 -1.01
C GLU A 144 -2.34 -3.96 -2.44
N THR A 145 -1.89 -5.13 -2.94
CA THR A 145 -2.03 -5.54 -4.35
C THR A 145 -2.63 -6.93 -4.49
N GLY A 146 -3.24 -7.22 -5.62
CA GLY A 146 -3.78 -8.55 -5.92
C GLY A 146 -2.78 -9.50 -6.59
N GLY A 147 -1.65 -8.96 -7.03
CA GLY A 147 -0.62 -9.69 -7.75
C GLY A 147 0.74 -9.01 -7.65
N PRO A 148 1.74 -9.49 -8.42
CA PRO A 148 3.06 -8.89 -8.43
C PRO A 148 3.01 -7.52 -9.11
N VAL A 149 3.85 -6.60 -8.62
CA VAL A 149 4.09 -5.30 -9.24
C VAL A 149 5.58 -5.08 -9.47
N LEU A 150 5.91 -4.26 -10.45
CA LEU A 150 7.26 -3.74 -10.61
C LEU A 150 7.55 -2.72 -9.49
N MET A 151 8.77 -2.75 -9.01
CA MET A 151 9.22 -1.85 -7.93
C MET A 151 10.49 -1.10 -8.35
N PRO A 152 10.42 -0.16 -9.32
CA PRO A 152 11.61 0.56 -9.79
C PRO A 152 12.31 1.36 -8.69
N TRP A 153 11.60 1.69 -7.64
CA TRP A 153 12.03 2.42 -6.45
C TRP A 153 12.59 1.52 -5.33
N LEU A 154 12.59 0.19 -5.50
CA LEU A 154 12.92 -0.77 -4.43
C LEU A 154 14.27 -0.51 -3.76
N GLY A 155 15.29 -0.15 -4.53
CA GLY A 155 16.63 0.15 -4.00
C GLY A 155 16.72 1.40 -3.15
N LYS A 156 15.73 2.30 -3.23
CA LYS A 156 15.68 3.55 -2.48
C LYS A 156 14.98 3.40 -1.13
N THR A 157 14.13 2.39 -0.96
CA THR A 157 13.32 2.20 0.24
C THR A 157 14.03 1.38 1.31
N ALA A 158 13.74 1.67 2.56
CA ALA A 158 14.31 0.97 3.71
C ALA A 158 13.62 -0.39 3.96
N ALA A 159 12.31 -0.45 3.77
CA ALA A 159 11.55 -1.68 3.88
C ALA A 159 10.33 -1.68 2.94
N VAL A 160 9.86 -2.88 2.58
CA VAL A 160 8.62 -3.09 1.82
C VAL A 160 7.85 -4.21 2.48
N ILE A 161 6.56 -3.97 2.73
CA ILE A 161 5.60 -4.95 3.21
C ILE A 161 4.61 -5.21 2.08
N GLU A 162 4.46 -6.47 1.65
CA GLU A 162 3.34 -6.88 0.82
C GLU A 162 2.22 -7.37 1.73
N ALA A 163 1.12 -6.64 1.76
CA ALA A 163 -0.03 -6.93 2.61
C ALA A 163 -1.16 -7.62 1.86
N TRP A 164 -1.04 -7.74 0.53
CA TRP A 164 -2.10 -8.23 -0.36
C TRP A 164 -3.41 -7.46 -0.13
N TYR A 165 -4.56 -8.14 -0.17
CA TYR A 165 -5.85 -7.60 0.27
C TYR A 165 -6.10 -8.04 1.72
N PRO A 166 -5.72 -7.22 2.72
CA PRO A 166 -5.58 -7.68 4.09
C PRO A 166 -6.90 -7.83 4.84
N GLY A 167 -8.03 -7.46 4.22
CA GLY A 167 -9.36 -7.68 4.75
C GLY A 167 -9.76 -6.77 5.93
N ALA A 168 -10.86 -7.13 6.59
CA ALA A 168 -11.54 -6.30 7.59
C ALA A 168 -10.70 -5.90 8.82
N ARG A 169 -9.59 -6.59 9.09
CA ARG A 169 -8.65 -6.30 10.19
C ARG A 169 -7.25 -5.94 9.68
N GLY A 170 -7.12 -5.64 8.39
CA GLY A 170 -5.84 -5.41 7.73
C GLY A 170 -5.03 -4.27 8.33
N ALA A 171 -5.68 -3.16 8.66
CA ALA A 171 -5.00 -2.01 9.27
C ALA A 171 -4.32 -2.35 10.60
N GLU A 172 -4.97 -3.15 11.45
CA GLU A 172 -4.40 -3.60 12.72
C GLU A 172 -3.24 -4.57 12.50
N ALA A 173 -3.39 -5.49 11.53
CA ALA A 173 -2.33 -6.44 11.19
C ALA A 173 -1.08 -5.72 10.65
N ILE A 174 -1.26 -4.75 9.73
CA ILE A 174 -0.17 -3.92 9.21
C ILE A 174 0.50 -3.13 10.35
N ALA A 175 -0.28 -2.47 11.19
CA ALA A 175 0.26 -1.71 12.32
C ALA A 175 1.03 -2.62 13.30
N ASN A 176 0.54 -3.83 13.57
CA ASN A 176 1.23 -4.79 14.44
C ASN A 176 2.61 -5.20 13.87
N VAL A 177 2.73 -5.34 12.55
CA VAL A 177 4.02 -5.60 11.90
C VAL A 177 4.92 -4.36 11.98
N LEU A 178 4.39 -3.18 11.66
CA LEU A 178 5.14 -1.92 11.71
C LEU A 178 5.75 -1.66 13.10
N PHE A 179 5.00 -1.90 14.16
CA PHE A 179 5.45 -1.66 15.53
C PHE A 179 6.04 -2.90 16.23
N GLY A 180 6.26 -4.00 15.51
CA GLY A 180 6.92 -5.19 16.03
C GLY A 180 6.10 -6.04 17.02
N LYS A 181 4.78 -5.82 17.10
CA LYS A 181 3.89 -6.67 17.91
C LYS A 181 3.71 -8.06 17.30
N THR A 182 3.89 -8.16 15.99
CA THR A 182 3.84 -9.41 15.23
C THR A 182 5.05 -9.48 14.31
N ASN A 183 5.79 -10.58 14.39
CA ASN A 183 6.85 -10.88 13.44
C ASN A 183 6.22 -11.50 12.17
N PRO A 184 6.37 -10.88 10.98
CA PRO A 184 5.79 -11.41 9.76
C PRO A 184 6.51 -12.70 9.35
N SER A 185 5.76 -13.77 9.14
CA SER A 185 6.27 -15.09 8.74
C SER A 185 5.87 -15.47 7.31
N GLY A 186 4.98 -14.71 6.68
CA GLY A 186 4.52 -14.93 5.31
C GLY A 186 5.66 -14.81 4.30
N ARG A 187 5.58 -15.65 3.27
CA ARG A 187 6.49 -15.61 2.11
C ARG A 187 5.68 -15.33 0.86
N LEU A 188 6.34 -14.73 -0.14
CA LEU A 188 5.70 -14.51 -1.44
C LEU A 188 5.41 -15.86 -2.11
N PRO A 189 4.16 -16.13 -2.53
CA PRO A 189 3.80 -17.34 -3.25
C PRO A 189 4.22 -17.30 -4.72
N ILE A 190 4.54 -16.11 -5.23
CA ILE A 190 4.95 -15.87 -6.62
C ILE A 190 6.15 -14.92 -6.65
N THR A 191 6.89 -14.96 -7.76
CA THR A 191 8.01 -14.05 -7.98
C THR A 191 7.53 -12.67 -8.43
N PHE A 192 8.01 -11.61 -7.79
CA PHE A 192 7.87 -10.24 -8.27
C PHE A 192 9.01 -9.96 -9.24
N PRO A 193 8.75 -9.71 -10.52
CA PRO A 193 9.79 -9.46 -11.50
C PRO A 193 10.43 -8.09 -11.28
N ALA A 194 11.71 -7.96 -11.62
CA ALA A 194 12.38 -6.66 -11.64
C ALA A 194 12.12 -5.86 -12.92
N ALA A 195 11.68 -6.54 -13.98
CA ALA A 195 11.33 -5.94 -15.27
C ALA A 195 10.36 -6.86 -16.03
N GLU A 196 9.53 -6.30 -16.90
CA GLU A 196 8.54 -7.04 -17.71
C GLU A 196 9.18 -8.13 -18.58
N LYS A 197 10.37 -7.91 -19.11
CA LYS A 197 11.13 -8.90 -19.87
C LYS A 197 11.41 -10.22 -19.13
N GLN A 198 11.17 -10.27 -17.82
CA GLN A 198 11.30 -11.49 -17.01
C GLN A 198 10.00 -12.30 -16.96
N LEU A 199 8.92 -11.78 -17.52
CA LEU A 199 7.67 -12.51 -17.62
C LEU A 199 7.81 -13.68 -18.61
N PRO A 200 7.08 -14.80 -18.37
CA PRO A 200 7.09 -15.94 -19.29
C PRO A 200 6.58 -15.60 -20.70
N ARG A 201 5.80 -14.53 -20.84
CA ARG A 201 5.35 -13.93 -22.09
C ARG A 201 5.68 -12.45 -22.06
N GLU A 202 6.42 -11.98 -23.07
CA GLU A 202 6.82 -10.57 -23.18
C GLU A 202 5.67 -9.63 -23.58
N LYS A 203 4.60 -10.20 -24.14
CA LYS A 203 3.39 -9.45 -24.53
C LYS A 203 2.16 -10.19 -24.02
N VAL A 204 1.25 -9.44 -23.43
CA VAL A 204 -0.13 -9.88 -23.20
C VAL A 204 -0.89 -9.50 -24.47
N ASP A 205 -1.35 -10.50 -25.23
CA ASP A 205 -2.16 -10.29 -26.46
C ASP A 205 -3.59 -9.90 -26.09
#